data_b70622f9003987cf84a350a63e7e304a
#
_entry.id   b70622f9003987cf84a350a63e7e304a
#
_cell.length_a   1.000
_cell.length_b   1.000
_cell.length_c   1.000
_cell.angle_alpha   90.00
_cell.angle_beta   90.00
_cell.angle_gamma   90.00
#
_symmetry.space_group_name_H-M   'P 1'
#
loop_
_entity.id
_entity.type
_entity.pdbx_description
1 polymer ?
#
loop_
_entity_poly.entity_id
_entity_poly.type
_entity_poly.pdbx_seq_one_letter_code
_entity_poly.pdbx_strand_id
1 'polypeptide(L)'
;MTERLASDERAVDWMLEHVGRDLRVALPLGLGKPVTLVNALVRRACDDPSIRLRIFTALTLERPEPSSDMERRFLEPALDRLFGRYPQIEYARLLRAGELPENIRVTEFFLQAANWLKVPAVQQAYVSANYTHALDVLLDRKPNLILQLLASVGDRLSLSCNPDITSDLLALRREGEAAFALIGQVHPDLPFMPGPAEIEPSECAVLMPAESAGHDLFSVVKRPVGLPAHAMGLHVSGLIRDGGTLQIGIGEIGDAIAHALILRERERIAPIWARCPFPRSDDFAEAGRFETGLYSATEMLVDGLLALFEAGIIRREVDGAAIHAGFFVDSRDFHARLKALSDADRARIAMVPVSFTNALYGDETAKRAARRDARFVNSAMMVTLLGAVVSDATENGQVVSGVGGQVNFVEQAFALRGARSVITLPATRSGKSGTTSNIRWSYGHVTVPRHMRDIVVTEYGIADLRGKSDADTIAALLAIADSRFQDDLAEQAKAAGKLPKDHRLPAGARDNTPEALKAWLDPHRDDALPSFPFGTDFTEVEQRLLPALGDLRAASGSLPALAALVLRGLRGAPAPREHEALERLSLTAPGPFKARLTALAVRGALRRNA
;
A
#
# COMPACT_ATOMS: atom_id res chain seq x y z
N MET A 1 7.38 -28.86 25.16
CA MET A 1 7.85 -29.63 23.96
C MET A 1 6.98 -29.23 22.78
N THR A 2 7.57 -28.85 21.67
CA THR A 2 6.83 -28.46 20.44
C THR A 2 6.18 -29.70 19.82
N GLU A 3 4.88 -29.69 19.66
CA GLU A 3 4.16 -30.78 18.98
C GLU A 3 4.15 -30.56 17.45
N ARG A 4 4.30 -31.62 16.67
CA ARG A 4 4.24 -31.56 15.19
C ARG A 4 2.94 -32.12 14.68
N LEU A 5 2.12 -31.29 14.02
CA LEU A 5 0.80 -31.68 13.49
C LEU A 5 0.75 -31.39 11.99
N ALA A 6 0.22 -32.34 11.23
CA ALA A 6 0.23 -32.28 9.77
C ALA A 6 -1.11 -31.85 9.14
N SER A 7 -2.17 -31.66 9.92
CA SER A 7 -3.47 -31.20 9.39
C SER A 7 -4.06 -30.07 10.21
N ASP A 8 -4.82 -29.21 9.54
CA ASP A 8 -5.52 -28.07 10.13
C ASP A 8 -6.54 -28.54 11.19
N GLU A 9 -7.27 -29.65 10.92
CA GLU A 9 -8.27 -30.19 11.85
C GLU A 9 -7.63 -30.66 13.15
N ARG A 10 -6.48 -31.36 13.10
CA ARG A 10 -5.75 -31.78 14.29
C ARG A 10 -5.19 -30.61 15.08
N ALA A 11 -4.74 -29.56 14.38
CA ALA A 11 -4.32 -28.33 15.05
C ALA A 11 -5.49 -27.63 15.76
N VAL A 12 -6.68 -27.64 15.17
CA VAL A 12 -7.90 -27.12 15.81
C VAL A 12 -8.29 -27.98 17.01
N ASP A 13 -8.24 -29.31 16.92
CA ASP A 13 -8.51 -30.20 18.06
C ASP A 13 -7.51 -29.92 19.20
N TRP A 14 -6.23 -29.77 18.90
CA TRP A 14 -5.21 -29.40 19.88
C TRP A 14 -5.53 -28.07 20.60
N MET A 15 -5.98 -27.04 19.83
CA MET A 15 -6.38 -25.75 20.41
C MET A 15 -7.53 -25.92 21.43
N LEU A 16 -8.54 -26.73 21.08
CA LEU A 16 -9.69 -26.96 21.95
C LEU A 16 -9.33 -27.76 23.21
N GLU A 17 -8.38 -28.70 23.10
CA GLU A 17 -7.93 -29.53 24.23
C GLU A 17 -7.02 -28.76 25.19
N HIS A 18 -6.08 -27.92 24.68
CA HIS A 18 -5.02 -27.29 25.48
C HIS A 18 -5.32 -25.83 25.84
N VAL A 19 -6.04 -25.09 24.98
CA VAL A 19 -6.39 -23.67 25.23
C VAL A 19 -7.84 -23.55 25.71
N GLY A 20 -8.69 -24.46 25.27
CA GLY A 20 -10.11 -24.49 25.64
C GLY A 20 -11.04 -23.86 24.61
N ARG A 21 -12.27 -23.58 25.02
CA ARG A 21 -13.34 -23.12 24.12
C ARG A 21 -13.53 -21.60 24.07
N ASP A 22 -12.81 -20.83 24.88
CA ASP A 22 -12.76 -19.36 24.82
C ASP A 22 -11.47 -18.93 24.15
N LEU A 23 -11.48 -18.91 22.83
CA LEU A 23 -10.31 -18.64 21.98
C LEU A 23 -10.20 -17.14 21.66
N ARG A 24 -9.11 -16.54 22.10
CA ARG A 24 -8.74 -15.14 21.83
C ARG A 24 -7.50 -15.16 20.93
N VAL A 25 -7.77 -15.09 19.62
CA VAL A 25 -6.78 -15.34 18.59
C VAL A 25 -6.20 -14.03 18.08
N ALA A 26 -4.88 -13.92 18.09
CA ALA A 26 -4.16 -12.90 17.34
C ALA A 26 -3.70 -13.48 15.99
N LEU A 27 -3.99 -12.77 14.91
CA LEU A 27 -3.49 -13.08 13.57
C LEU A 27 -2.59 -11.95 13.09
N PRO A 28 -1.49 -12.25 12.40
CA PRO A 28 -0.62 -11.25 11.80
C PRO A 28 -1.38 -10.33 10.82
N LEU A 29 -0.84 -9.16 10.58
CA LEU A 29 -1.30 -8.27 9.53
C LEU A 29 -0.97 -8.89 8.15
N GLY A 30 -1.93 -8.91 7.24
CA GLY A 30 -1.71 -9.26 5.84
C GLY A 30 -1.25 -10.70 5.59
N LEU A 31 -0.03 -10.86 5.05
CA LEU A 31 0.48 -12.10 4.45
C LEU A 31 0.68 -13.25 5.44
N GLY A 32 1.08 -12.97 6.66
CA GLY A 32 1.46 -13.98 7.67
C GLY A 32 0.33 -14.83 8.25
N LYS A 33 -0.92 -14.68 7.76
CA LYS A 33 -2.06 -15.48 8.21
C LYS A 33 -1.99 -16.90 7.65
N PRO A 34 -2.04 -17.96 8.45
CA PRO A 34 -2.20 -19.33 7.99
C PRO A 34 -3.67 -19.58 7.60
N VAL A 35 -4.05 -19.17 6.38
CA VAL A 35 -5.46 -19.01 5.97
C VAL A 35 -6.23 -20.33 6.04
N THR A 36 -5.65 -21.47 5.66
CA THR A 36 -6.32 -22.77 5.72
C THR A 36 -6.65 -23.17 7.17
N LEU A 37 -5.70 -22.97 8.07
CA LEU A 37 -5.88 -23.23 9.50
C LEU A 37 -6.93 -22.29 10.12
N VAL A 38 -6.87 -20.99 9.78
CA VAL A 38 -7.88 -20.01 10.23
C VAL A 38 -9.27 -20.41 9.73
N ASN A 39 -9.39 -20.83 8.47
CA ASN A 39 -10.66 -21.28 7.91
C ASN A 39 -11.19 -22.54 8.59
N ALA A 40 -10.32 -23.52 8.93
CA ALA A 40 -10.71 -24.70 9.68
C ALA A 40 -11.24 -24.34 11.08
N LEU A 41 -10.55 -23.42 11.78
CA LEU A 41 -10.99 -22.94 13.09
C LEU A 41 -12.34 -22.20 13.01
N VAL A 42 -12.52 -21.33 12.02
CA VAL A 42 -13.79 -20.59 11.82
C VAL A 42 -14.93 -21.57 11.54
N ARG A 43 -14.74 -22.53 10.62
CA ARG A 43 -15.76 -23.56 10.34
C ARG A 43 -16.12 -24.35 11.59
N ARG A 44 -15.13 -24.82 12.37
CA ARG A 44 -15.38 -25.52 13.63
C ARG A 44 -16.20 -24.69 14.61
N ALA A 45 -15.93 -23.38 14.71
CA ALA A 45 -16.70 -22.49 15.59
C ALA A 45 -18.10 -22.18 15.04
N CYS A 46 -18.32 -22.22 13.71
CA CYS A 46 -19.67 -22.15 13.12
C CYS A 46 -20.49 -23.41 13.44
N ASP A 47 -19.86 -24.59 13.39
CA ASP A 47 -20.52 -25.87 13.65
C ASP A 47 -20.77 -26.14 15.16
N ASP A 48 -19.97 -25.53 16.03
CA ASP A 48 -20.06 -25.69 17.48
C ASP A 48 -20.19 -24.33 18.20
N PRO A 49 -21.42 -23.85 18.47
CA PRO A 49 -21.65 -22.56 19.12
C PRO A 49 -21.10 -22.44 20.56
N SER A 50 -20.68 -23.56 21.18
CA SER A 50 -20.02 -23.53 22.49
C SER A 50 -18.59 -22.99 22.43
N ILE A 51 -17.99 -22.92 21.23
CA ILE A 51 -16.68 -22.31 20.99
C ILE A 51 -16.90 -20.79 20.84
N ARG A 52 -16.31 -20.02 21.74
CA ARG A 52 -16.28 -18.57 21.66
C ARG A 52 -14.99 -18.13 20.97
N LEU A 53 -15.10 -17.66 19.72
CA LEU A 53 -13.95 -17.27 18.91
C LEU A 53 -13.87 -15.73 18.76
N ARG A 54 -12.80 -15.14 19.27
CA ARG A 54 -12.52 -13.70 19.14
C ARG A 54 -11.20 -13.51 18.40
N ILE A 55 -11.26 -12.96 17.20
CA ILE A 55 -10.10 -12.70 16.33
C ILE A 55 -9.76 -11.23 16.40
N PHE A 56 -8.49 -10.90 16.67
CA PHE A 56 -7.90 -9.58 16.48
C PHE A 56 -6.84 -9.66 15.38
N THR A 57 -6.96 -8.79 14.38
CA THR A 57 -6.10 -8.81 13.20
C THR A 57 -6.03 -7.44 12.51
N ALA A 58 -5.40 -7.40 11.35
CA ALA A 58 -5.41 -6.26 10.44
C ALA A 58 -5.19 -6.74 9.00
N LEU A 59 -5.58 -5.91 8.05
CA LEU A 59 -5.36 -6.10 6.62
C LEU A 59 -5.74 -7.52 6.18
N THR A 60 -7.02 -7.84 6.29
CA THR A 60 -7.59 -9.07 5.74
C THR A 60 -7.48 -9.00 4.21
N LEU A 61 -6.60 -9.83 3.65
CA LEU A 61 -6.31 -9.88 2.22
C LEU A 61 -7.28 -10.85 1.53
N GLU A 62 -8.06 -10.35 0.60
CA GLU A 62 -9.02 -11.12 -0.16
C GLU A 62 -8.67 -11.09 -1.64
N ARG A 63 -8.87 -12.23 -2.33
CA ARG A 63 -8.83 -12.28 -3.78
C ARG A 63 -9.89 -11.32 -4.33
N PRO A 64 -9.54 -10.40 -5.26
CA PRO A 64 -10.53 -9.49 -5.84
C PRO A 64 -11.67 -10.23 -6.55
N GLU A 65 -12.90 -9.78 -6.34
CA GLU A 65 -14.07 -10.31 -7.04
C GLU A 65 -14.50 -9.36 -8.16
N PRO A 66 -14.68 -9.85 -9.40
CA PRO A 66 -15.13 -9.02 -10.50
C PRO A 66 -16.55 -8.51 -10.28
N SER A 67 -16.75 -7.21 -10.45
CA SER A 67 -18.04 -6.54 -10.25
C SER A 67 -18.93 -6.51 -11.51
N SER A 68 -18.39 -6.86 -12.69
CA SER A 68 -19.09 -6.86 -13.97
C SER A 68 -18.60 -7.99 -14.89
N ASP A 69 -19.39 -8.34 -15.91
CA ASP A 69 -19.03 -9.34 -16.91
C ASP A 69 -17.72 -8.98 -17.66
N MET A 70 -17.52 -7.71 -17.98
CA MET A 70 -16.29 -7.24 -18.62
C MET A 70 -15.09 -7.37 -17.69
N GLU A 71 -15.24 -6.97 -16.44
CA GLU A 71 -14.20 -7.10 -15.42
C GLU A 71 -13.88 -8.59 -15.17
N ARG A 72 -14.87 -9.47 -15.18
CA ARG A 72 -14.70 -10.90 -15.06
C ARG A 72 -13.85 -11.47 -16.20
N ARG A 73 -14.20 -11.17 -17.45
CA ARG A 73 -13.44 -11.61 -18.64
C ARG A 73 -11.98 -11.20 -18.60
N PHE A 74 -11.69 -10.03 -18.05
CA PHE A 74 -10.32 -9.55 -17.89
C PHE A 74 -9.64 -10.15 -16.68
N LEU A 75 -10.29 -10.11 -15.50
CA LEU A 75 -9.65 -10.44 -14.24
C LEU A 75 -9.55 -11.95 -13.99
N GLU A 76 -10.58 -12.77 -14.25
CA GLU A 76 -10.54 -14.19 -13.88
C GLU A 76 -9.29 -14.92 -14.36
N PRO A 77 -8.89 -14.88 -15.66
CA PRO A 77 -7.68 -15.56 -16.08
C PRO A 77 -6.38 -14.99 -15.48
N ALA A 78 -6.38 -13.69 -15.14
CA ALA A 78 -5.26 -13.06 -14.43
C ALA A 78 -5.25 -13.48 -12.96
N LEU A 79 -6.40 -13.47 -12.29
CA LEU A 79 -6.54 -13.84 -10.88
C LEU A 79 -6.19 -15.30 -10.63
N ASP A 80 -6.56 -16.22 -11.52
CA ASP A 80 -6.18 -17.64 -11.42
C ASP A 80 -4.66 -17.82 -11.49
N ARG A 81 -3.99 -17.02 -12.31
CA ARG A 81 -2.54 -17.02 -12.42
C ARG A 81 -1.87 -16.33 -11.22
N LEU A 82 -2.43 -15.22 -10.73
CA LEU A 82 -1.87 -14.42 -9.64
C LEU A 82 -2.09 -15.04 -8.26
N PHE A 83 -3.26 -15.55 -8.01
CA PHE A 83 -3.65 -16.05 -6.70
C PHE A 83 -3.57 -17.59 -6.61
N GLY A 84 -3.66 -18.30 -7.76
CA GLY A 84 -3.60 -19.75 -7.78
C GLY A 84 -4.59 -20.37 -6.78
N ARG A 85 -4.05 -21.14 -5.84
CA ARG A 85 -4.81 -21.83 -4.78
C ARG A 85 -5.00 -21.01 -3.51
N TYR A 86 -4.72 -19.68 -3.52
CA TYR A 86 -4.98 -18.84 -2.34
C TYR A 86 -6.48 -18.86 -2.00
N PRO A 87 -6.89 -19.37 -0.83
CA PRO A 87 -8.28 -19.54 -0.50
C PRO A 87 -8.93 -18.22 -0.05
N GLN A 88 -10.23 -18.13 -0.22
CA GLN A 88 -11.00 -17.06 0.41
C GLN A 88 -10.97 -17.22 1.93
N ILE A 89 -10.85 -16.11 2.65
CA ILE A 89 -10.88 -16.11 4.11
C ILE A 89 -12.33 -16.26 4.58
N GLU A 90 -12.64 -17.32 5.29
CA GLU A 90 -14.02 -17.71 5.65
C GLU A 90 -14.72 -16.64 6.50
N TYR A 91 -14.08 -16.09 7.53
CA TYR A 91 -14.69 -15.04 8.32
C TYR A 91 -15.00 -13.77 7.52
N ALA A 92 -14.18 -13.45 6.51
CA ALA A 92 -14.41 -12.31 5.64
C ALA A 92 -15.64 -12.53 4.75
N ARG A 93 -15.78 -13.73 4.19
CA ARG A 93 -16.97 -14.14 3.42
C ARG A 93 -18.25 -14.02 4.28
N LEU A 94 -18.22 -14.56 5.50
CA LEU A 94 -19.35 -14.51 6.43
C LEU A 94 -19.71 -13.08 6.86
N LEU A 95 -18.70 -12.22 7.10
CA LEU A 95 -18.92 -10.80 7.40
C LEU A 95 -19.60 -10.06 6.25
N ARG A 96 -19.20 -10.33 4.99
CA ARG A 96 -19.81 -9.71 3.79
C ARG A 96 -21.24 -10.17 3.60
N ALA A 97 -21.52 -11.44 3.84
CA ALA A 97 -22.85 -12.01 3.73
C ALA A 97 -23.79 -11.60 4.90
N GLY A 98 -23.23 -11.09 6.01
CA GLY A 98 -23.98 -10.85 7.23
C GLY A 98 -24.38 -12.15 7.96
N GLU A 99 -23.61 -13.21 7.74
CA GLU A 99 -23.86 -14.57 8.23
C GLU A 99 -22.91 -15.00 9.37
N LEU A 100 -22.07 -14.09 9.87
CA LEU A 100 -21.13 -14.42 10.95
C LEU A 100 -21.91 -14.75 12.24
N PRO A 101 -21.75 -15.97 12.82
CA PRO A 101 -22.44 -16.35 14.04
C PRO A 101 -22.05 -15.49 15.25
N GLU A 102 -22.94 -15.32 16.22
CA GLU A 102 -22.75 -14.48 17.42
C GLU A 102 -21.58 -14.92 18.31
N ASN A 103 -21.23 -16.20 18.30
CA ASN A 103 -20.08 -16.75 19.04
C ASN A 103 -18.73 -16.41 18.39
N ILE A 104 -18.72 -15.84 17.18
CA ILE A 104 -17.52 -15.41 16.46
C ILE A 104 -17.48 -13.88 16.35
N ARG A 105 -16.38 -13.27 16.75
CA ARG A 105 -16.15 -11.84 16.62
C ARG A 105 -14.80 -11.57 15.96
N VAL A 106 -14.78 -10.72 14.93
CA VAL A 106 -13.56 -10.26 14.26
C VAL A 106 -13.40 -8.77 14.48
N THR A 107 -12.20 -8.34 14.85
CA THR A 107 -11.86 -6.95 15.13
C THR A 107 -10.57 -6.62 14.37
N GLU A 108 -10.58 -5.54 13.59
CA GLU A 108 -9.40 -5.08 12.85
C GLU A 108 -9.05 -3.64 13.19
N PHE A 109 -7.74 -3.30 13.20
CA PHE A 109 -7.26 -1.92 13.36
C PHE A 109 -6.77 -1.30 12.03
N PHE A 110 -6.70 -2.09 10.96
CA PHE A 110 -6.37 -1.63 9.62
C PHE A 110 -7.15 -2.45 8.59
N LEU A 111 -7.96 -1.78 7.77
CA LEU A 111 -8.79 -2.42 6.75
C LEU A 111 -8.12 -2.33 5.36
N GLN A 112 -8.35 -3.31 4.51
CA GLN A 112 -7.99 -3.18 3.09
C GLN A 112 -8.75 -2.01 2.46
N ALA A 113 -8.03 -1.07 1.87
CA ALA A 113 -8.55 0.25 1.46
C ALA A 113 -9.82 0.16 0.61
N ALA A 114 -10.87 0.84 1.06
CA ALA A 114 -12.20 0.95 0.44
C ALA A 114 -13.00 -0.36 0.33
N ASN A 115 -12.46 -1.49 0.77
CA ASN A 115 -13.05 -2.81 0.55
C ASN A 115 -14.24 -3.09 1.49
N TRP A 116 -14.32 -2.39 2.63
CA TRP A 116 -15.26 -2.64 3.71
C TRP A 116 -16.28 -1.51 3.98
N LEU A 117 -16.34 -0.50 3.11
CA LEU A 117 -17.20 0.68 3.28
C LEU A 117 -18.69 0.36 3.43
N LYS A 118 -19.15 -0.77 2.86
CA LYS A 118 -20.56 -1.15 2.87
C LYS A 118 -20.87 -2.35 3.79
N VAL A 119 -19.98 -2.67 4.71
CA VAL A 119 -20.12 -3.80 5.63
C VAL A 119 -20.24 -3.28 7.07
N PRO A 120 -21.46 -3.03 7.59
CA PRO A 120 -21.66 -2.40 8.89
C PRO A 120 -20.96 -3.12 10.04
N ALA A 121 -20.96 -4.45 10.04
CA ALA A 121 -20.32 -5.25 11.09
C ALA A 121 -18.82 -4.96 11.21
N VAL A 122 -18.12 -4.77 10.06
CA VAL A 122 -16.69 -4.43 10.04
C VAL A 122 -16.48 -2.97 10.47
N GLN A 123 -17.31 -2.04 9.99
CA GLN A 123 -17.24 -0.64 10.40
C GLN A 123 -17.45 -0.45 11.92
N GLN A 124 -18.34 -1.23 12.52
CA GLN A 124 -18.61 -1.22 13.97
C GLN A 124 -17.52 -1.91 14.79
N ALA A 125 -16.84 -2.89 14.22
CA ALA A 125 -15.78 -3.65 14.90
C ALA A 125 -14.37 -3.05 14.68
N TYR A 126 -14.23 -1.99 13.90
CA TYR A 126 -12.95 -1.32 13.65
C TYR A 126 -12.41 -0.66 14.92
N VAL A 127 -11.10 -0.78 15.12
CA VAL A 127 -10.36 -0.13 16.21
C VAL A 127 -9.42 0.90 15.62
N SER A 128 -9.65 2.18 15.93
CA SER A 128 -8.75 3.25 15.53
C SER A 128 -7.48 3.22 16.37
N ALA A 129 -6.36 2.88 15.76
CA ALA A 129 -5.07 2.79 16.44
C ALA A 129 -3.93 3.12 15.49
N ASN A 130 -2.88 3.80 16.00
CA ASN A 130 -1.58 3.79 15.35
C ASN A 130 -0.99 2.39 15.44
N TYR A 131 -0.10 2.04 14.53
CA TYR A 131 0.49 0.70 14.53
C TYR A 131 1.27 0.42 15.83
N THR A 132 1.97 1.41 16.38
CA THR A 132 2.66 1.27 17.67
C THR A 132 1.74 1.02 18.86
N HIS A 133 0.43 1.33 18.74
CA HIS A 133 -0.56 1.06 19.79
C HIS A 133 -1.24 -0.31 19.63
N ALA A 134 -1.03 -0.97 18.50
CA ALA A 134 -1.71 -2.24 18.21
C ALA A 134 -1.32 -3.35 19.19
N LEU A 135 -0.08 -3.34 19.69
CA LEU A 135 0.39 -4.26 20.71
C LEU A 135 -0.40 -4.10 22.02
N ASP A 136 -0.52 -2.88 22.56
CA ASP A 136 -1.26 -2.61 23.80
C ASP A 136 -2.74 -2.97 23.66
N VAL A 137 -3.34 -2.59 22.51
CA VAL A 137 -4.73 -2.94 22.20
C VAL A 137 -4.92 -4.46 22.14
N LEU A 138 -3.94 -5.21 21.67
CA LEU A 138 -3.98 -6.67 21.64
C LEU A 138 -3.80 -7.26 23.05
N LEU A 139 -2.85 -6.76 23.84
CA LEU A 139 -2.60 -7.21 25.23
C LEU A 139 -3.83 -7.01 26.11
N ASP A 140 -4.54 -5.89 25.97
CA ASP A 140 -5.82 -5.64 26.67
C ASP A 140 -6.88 -6.70 26.35
N ARG A 141 -6.83 -7.32 25.18
CA ARG A 141 -7.70 -8.42 24.77
C ARG A 141 -7.27 -9.78 25.31
N LYS A 142 -6.09 -9.83 25.94
CA LYS A 142 -5.52 -11.03 26.55
C LYS A 142 -5.52 -12.23 25.59
N PRO A 143 -4.78 -12.15 24.47
CA PRO A 143 -4.73 -13.25 23.50
C PRO A 143 -4.21 -14.51 24.20
N ASN A 144 -4.81 -15.65 23.93
CA ASN A 144 -4.35 -16.95 24.41
C ASN A 144 -3.84 -17.85 23.28
N LEU A 145 -3.96 -17.37 22.03
CA LEU A 145 -3.55 -18.10 20.84
C LEU A 145 -3.03 -17.14 19.77
N ILE A 146 -1.90 -17.47 19.17
CA ILE A 146 -1.36 -16.79 17.98
C ILE A 146 -1.23 -17.83 16.87
N LEU A 147 -1.76 -17.53 15.69
CA LEU A 147 -1.62 -18.36 14.49
C LEU A 147 -0.82 -17.59 13.46
N GLN A 148 0.30 -18.15 12.97
CA GLN A 148 1.21 -17.43 12.09
C GLN A 148 1.90 -18.34 11.08
N LEU A 149 2.05 -17.84 9.83
CA LEU A 149 2.95 -18.45 8.86
C LEU A 149 4.41 -18.20 9.25
N LEU A 150 5.24 -19.21 9.05
CA LEU A 150 6.67 -19.20 9.29
C LEU A 150 7.42 -19.59 8.03
N ALA A 151 8.64 -19.09 7.86
CA ALA A 151 9.60 -19.63 6.91
C ALA A 151 10.59 -20.56 7.64
N SER A 152 11.15 -21.54 6.93
CA SER A 152 12.16 -22.42 7.48
C SER A 152 13.33 -22.66 6.51
N VAL A 153 14.52 -22.84 7.08
CA VAL A 153 15.72 -23.35 6.39
C VAL A 153 16.40 -24.34 7.32
N GLY A 154 16.37 -25.62 6.96
CA GLY A 154 16.75 -26.68 7.90
C GLY A 154 15.87 -26.64 9.16
N ASP A 155 16.51 -26.64 10.32
CA ASP A 155 15.80 -26.57 11.61
C ASP A 155 15.56 -25.13 12.10
N ARG A 156 16.02 -24.12 11.37
CA ARG A 156 15.83 -22.72 11.72
C ARG A 156 14.45 -22.23 11.27
N LEU A 157 13.79 -21.48 12.13
CA LEU A 157 12.49 -20.86 11.87
C LEU A 157 12.60 -19.34 11.85
N SER A 158 11.79 -18.70 11.01
CA SER A 158 11.70 -17.24 10.94
C SER A 158 10.24 -16.80 10.84
N LEU A 159 9.90 -15.71 11.55
CA LEU A 159 8.63 -14.98 11.41
C LEU A 159 8.50 -14.34 10.03
N SER A 160 9.60 -14.22 9.30
CA SER A 160 9.67 -13.77 7.90
C SER A 160 8.92 -12.46 7.65
N CYS A 161 7.71 -12.54 7.06
CA CYS A 161 6.93 -11.38 6.66
C CYS A 161 6.29 -10.60 7.81
N ASN A 162 6.22 -11.15 9.02
CA ASN A 162 5.47 -10.54 10.13
C ASN A 162 6.13 -10.71 11.51
N PRO A 163 7.33 -10.17 11.74
CA PRO A 163 7.84 -9.97 13.11
C PRO A 163 7.20 -8.76 13.80
N ASP A 164 6.50 -7.93 13.06
CA ASP A 164 5.92 -6.63 13.37
C ASP A 164 5.37 -6.48 14.81
N ILE A 165 4.46 -7.35 15.23
CA ILE A 165 3.90 -7.40 16.59
C ILE A 165 4.33 -8.70 17.29
N THR A 166 4.52 -9.79 16.55
CA THR A 166 4.80 -11.10 17.13
C THR A 166 6.13 -11.14 17.86
N SER A 167 7.15 -10.44 17.37
CA SER A 167 8.46 -10.37 18.08
C SER A 167 8.32 -9.74 19.46
N ASP A 168 7.59 -8.63 19.58
CA ASP A 168 7.33 -7.99 20.88
C ASP A 168 6.49 -8.88 21.81
N LEU A 169 5.47 -9.57 21.28
CA LEU A 169 4.67 -10.53 22.04
C LEU A 169 5.51 -11.69 22.58
N LEU A 170 6.43 -12.23 21.77
CA LEU A 170 7.35 -13.28 22.20
C LEU A 170 8.32 -12.79 23.30
N ALA A 171 8.80 -11.54 23.20
CA ALA A 171 9.61 -10.94 24.24
C ALA A 171 8.84 -10.85 25.56
N LEU A 172 7.63 -10.27 25.54
CA LEU A 172 6.76 -10.19 26.73
C LEU A 172 6.40 -11.56 27.31
N ARG A 173 6.24 -12.58 26.47
CA ARG A 173 6.02 -13.95 26.95
C ARG A 173 7.23 -14.52 27.68
N ARG A 174 8.46 -14.27 27.18
CA ARG A 174 9.72 -14.68 27.85
C ARG A 174 9.90 -13.98 29.19
N GLU A 175 9.44 -12.74 29.31
CA GLU A 175 9.45 -11.93 30.53
C GLU A 175 8.32 -12.31 31.51
N GLY A 176 7.38 -13.15 31.08
CA GLY A 176 6.22 -13.57 31.90
C GLY A 176 5.06 -12.58 31.93
N GLU A 177 5.11 -11.54 31.10
CA GLU A 177 4.07 -10.50 31.01
C GLU A 177 2.92 -10.87 30.06
N ALA A 178 3.12 -11.89 29.20
CA ALA A 178 2.09 -12.42 28.31
C ALA A 178 2.07 -13.96 28.37
N ALA A 179 0.87 -14.56 28.19
CA ALA A 179 0.71 -16.00 28.17
C ALA A 179 -0.18 -16.41 26.99
N PHE A 180 0.38 -17.10 26.00
CA PHE A 180 -0.31 -17.60 24.82
C PHE A 180 0.39 -18.81 24.22
N ALA A 181 -0.34 -19.61 23.46
CA ALA A 181 0.22 -20.64 22.59
C ALA A 181 0.48 -20.05 21.20
N LEU A 182 1.66 -20.27 20.64
CA LEU A 182 1.98 -19.98 19.24
C LEU A 182 1.84 -21.25 18.41
N ILE A 183 0.99 -21.23 17.39
CA ILE A 183 0.91 -22.26 16.36
C ILE A 183 1.53 -21.68 15.09
N GLY A 184 2.68 -22.22 14.72
CA GLY A 184 3.41 -21.86 13.52
C GLY A 184 3.12 -22.83 12.38
N GLN A 185 2.70 -22.33 11.21
CA GLN A 185 2.58 -23.12 9.99
C GLN A 185 3.69 -22.72 9.02
N VAL A 186 4.57 -23.64 8.68
CA VAL A 186 5.64 -23.37 7.70
C VAL A 186 5.04 -23.24 6.31
N HIS A 187 5.42 -22.20 5.58
CA HIS A 187 5.02 -22.04 4.18
C HIS A 187 6.24 -22.12 3.24
N PRO A 188 6.23 -23.01 2.22
CA PRO A 188 7.41 -23.28 1.39
C PRO A 188 7.86 -22.09 0.54
N ASP A 189 6.92 -21.19 0.17
CA ASP A 189 7.22 -20.03 -0.67
C ASP A 189 7.58 -18.77 0.11
N LEU A 190 7.41 -18.80 1.44
CA LEU A 190 7.73 -17.65 2.27
C LEU A 190 9.26 -17.46 2.35
N PRO A 191 9.80 -16.27 1.98
CA PRO A 191 11.23 -16.01 2.09
C PRO A 191 11.73 -16.16 3.53
N PHE A 192 12.80 -16.92 3.75
CA PHE A 192 13.44 -16.97 5.07
C PHE A 192 14.21 -15.67 5.32
N MET A 193 13.80 -14.92 6.33
CA MET A 193 14.49 -13.69 6.74
C MET A 193 15.33 -13.98 8.00
N PRO A 194 16.66 -13.84 7.91
CA PRO A 194 17.56 -14.15 9.02
C PRO A 194 17.60 -13.02 10.07
N GLY A 195 18.26 -13.29 11.19
CA GLY A 195 18.54 -12.32 12.24
C GLY A 195 17.33 -12.07 13.16
N PRO A 196 16.88 -10.82 13.36
CA PRO A 196 15.87 -10.50 14.39
C PRO A 196 14.51 -11.20 14.21
N ALA A 197 14.18 -11.64 12.99
CA ALA A 197 12.96 -12.39 12.71
C ALA A 197 13.06 -13.89 13.04
N GLU A 198 14.25 -14.40 13.35
CA GLU A 198 14.41 -15.81 13.72
C GLU A 198 13.83 -16.09 15.10
N ILE A 199 13.23 -17.26 15.22
CA ILE A 199 12.69 -17.77 16.49
C ILE A 199 13.14 -19.19 16.74
N GLU A 200 13.27 -19.55 18.02
CA GLU A 200 13.53 -20.93 18.40
C GLU A 200 12.29 -21.80 18.16
N PRO A 201 12.45 -23.04 17.69
CA PRO A 201 11.32 -23.97 17.53
C PRO A 201 10.52 -24.17 18.81
N SER A 202 11.16 -24.07 19.98
CA SER A 202 10.54 -24.16 21.30
C SER A 202 9.53 -23.03 21.61
N GLU A 203 9.58 -21.94 20.85
CA GLU A 203 8.59 -20.86 20.96
C GLU A 203 7.20 -21.29 20.42
N CYS A 204 7.16 -22.29 19.54
CA CYS A 204 5.91 -22.84 19.03
C CYS A 204 5.40 -23.96 19.95
N ALA A 205 4.17 -23.86 20.40
CA ALA A 205 3.45 -24.96 21.05
C ALA A 205 3.17 -26.08 20.02
N VAL A 206 2.74 -25.65 18.82
CA VAL A 206 2.53 -26.53 17.66
C VAL A 206 3.30 -25.99 16.46
N LEU A 207 3.97 -26.88 15.74
CA LEU A 207 4.63 -26.59 14.45
C LEU A 207 4.02 -27.48 13.37
N MET A 208 3.42 -26.83 12.38
CA MET A 208 2.85 -27.49 11.22
C MET A 208 3.88 -27.47 10.07
N PRO A 209 4.18 -28.62 9.42
CA PRO A 209 5.18 -28.69 8.36
C PRO A 209 4.70 -28.02 7.07
N ALA A 210 5.64 -27.77 6.16
CA ALA A 210 5.37 -27.04 4.90
C ALA A 210 4.29 -27.70 4.03
N GLU A 211 4.18 -29.03 4.06
CA GLU A 211 3.19 -29.79 3.30
C GLU A 211 1.76 -29.50 3.77
N SER A 212 1.58 -29.01 4.98
CA SER A 212 0.27 -28.65 5.53
C SER A 212 -0.26 -27.32 4.97
N ALA A 213 0.59 -26.44 4.44
CA ALA A 213 0.19 -25.11 4.01
C ALA A 213 -0.78 -25.11 2.82
N GLY A 214 -0.71 -26.10 1.94
CA GLY A 214 -1.76 -26.44 0.94
C GLY A 214 -2.24 -25.35 -0.03
N HIS A 215 -1.76 -24.10 0.10
CA HIS A 215 -2.19 -22.93 -0.68
C HIS A 215 -0.99 -22.11 -1.16
N ASP A 216 -1.23 -21.22 -2.14
CA ASP A 216 -0.22 -20.28 -2.61
C ASP A 216 -0.24 -19.02 -1.74
N LEU A 217 0.87 -18.27 -1.66
CA LEU A 217 0.89 -16.98 -0.97
C LEU A 217 0.02 -15.95 -1.70
N PHE A 218 -0.55 -15.03 -0.94
CA PHE A 218 -1.23 -13.87 -1.52
C PHE A 218 -0.26 -13.03 -2.34
N SER A 219 -0.73 -12.52 -3.48
CA SER A 219 0.02 -11.62 -4.35
C SER A 219 -0.70 -10.28 -4.50
N VAL A 220 0.02 -9.20 -4.36
CA VAL A 220 -0.51 -7.85 -4.64
C VAL A 220 -0.56 -7.64 -6.15
N VAL A 221 -1.72 -7.24 -6.65
CA VAL A 221 -1.87 -6.86 -8.06
C VAL A 221 -1.33 -5.46 -8.27
N LYS A 222 -0.21 -5.34 -8.98
CA LYS A 222 0.41 -4.04 -9.27
C LYS A 222 -0.48 -3.20 -10.18
N ARG A 223 -0.58 -1.91 -9.86
CA ARG A 223 -1.25 -0.91 -10.68
C ARG A 223 -0.24 -0.21 -11.57
N PRO A 224 -0.63 0.20 -12.80
CA PRO A 224 0.26 0.97 -13.65
C PRO A 224 0.55 2.34 -13.04
N VAL A 225 1.80 2.74 -13.08
CA VAL A 225 2.25 4.08 -12.66
C VAL A 225 1.80 5.09 -13.71
N GLY A 226 0.87 5.97 -13.33
CA GLY A 226 0.37 7.04 -14.18
C GLY A 226 1.26 8.28 -14.19
N LEU A 227 1.02 9.21 -15.13
CA LEU A 227 1.77 10.46 -15.20
C LEU A 227 1.75 11.27 -13.89
N PRO A 228 0.61 11.39 -13.17
CA PRO A 228 0.60 12.08 -11.87
C PRO A 228 1.55 11.44 -10.87
N ALA A 229 1.59 10.10 -10.78
CA ALA A 229 2.48 9.39 -9.87
C ALA A 229 3.95 9.59 -10.26
N HIS A 230 4.29 9.51 -11.56
CA HIS A 230 5.64 9.81 -12.04
C HIS A 230 6.07 11.25 -11.69
N ALA A 231 5.20 12.24 -11.89
CA ALA A 231 5.49 13.62 -11.51
C ALA A 231 5.78 13.76 -10.01
N MET A 232 4.90 13.18 -9.17
CA MET A 232 5.12 13.15 -7.72
C MET A 232 6.45 12.46 -7.37
N GLY A 233 6.76 11.33 -8.00
CA GLY A 233 8.04 10.62 -7.82
C GLY A 233 9.24 11.50 -8.16
N LEU A 234 9.19 12.21 -9.29
CA LEU A 234 10.23 13.17 -9.69
C LEU A 234 10.38 14.29 -8.64
N HIS A 235 9.28 14.90 -8.20
CA HIS A 235 9.32 15.96 -7.17
C HIS A 235 9.89 15.43 -5.86
N VAL A 236 9.43 14.28 -5.38
CA VAL A 236 9.92 13.68 -4.13
C VAL A 236 11.40 13.32 -4.22
N SER A 237 11.90 12.87 -5.38
CA SER A 237 13.32 12.53 -5.55
C SER A 237 14.25 13.72 -5.26
N GLY A 238 13.79 14.95 -5.52
CA GLY A 238 14.50 16.18 -5.19
C GLY A 238 14.58 16.51 -3.70
N LEU A 239 13.77 15.85 -2.87
CA LEU A 239 13.80 16.00 -1.41
C LEU A 239 14.80 15.04 -0.73
N ILE A 240 15.22 13.98 -1.43
CA ILE A 240 16.01 12.89 -0.85
C ILE A 240 17.50 13.25 -0.89
N ARG A 241 18.11 13.35 0.29
CA ARG A 241 19.53 13.65 0.45
C ARG A 241 20.37 12.39 0.48
N ASP A 242 21.56 12.44 -0.12
CA ASP A 242 22.53 11.36 0.00
C ASP A 242 22.94 11.15 1.47
N GLY A 243 23.17 9.91 1.87
CA GLY A 243 23.44 9.52 3.25
C GLY A 243 22.21 9.58 4.17
N GLY A 244 21.05 9.97 3.68
CA GLY A 244 19.81 10.11 4.42
C GLY A 244 19.10 8.78 4.73
N THR A 245 17.94 8.89 5.37
CA THR A 245 17.04 7.77 5.67
C THR A 245 15.75 7.90 4.88
N LEU A 246 15.28 6.81 4.30
CA LEU A 246 14.09 6.78 3.46
C LEU A 246 13.04 5.80 4.01
N GLN A 247 11.79 6.23 4.06
CA GLN A 247 10.61 5.38 4.18
C GLN A 247 9.63 5.75 3.07
N ILE A 248 9.13 4.75 2.36
CA ILE A 248 8.06 4.88 1.35
C ILE A 248 7.02 3.79 1.56
N GLY A 249 5.78 4.08 1.17
CA GLY A 249 4.68 3.11 1.19
C GLY A 249 4.54 2.31 -0.10
N ILE A 250 3.63 1.34 -0.07
CA ILE A 250 3.25 0.52 -1.23
C ILE A 250 2.42 1.33 -2.24
N GLY A 251 2.43 0.88 -3.50
CA GLY A 251 1.55 1.36 -4.57
C GLY A 251 2.26 2.22 -5.61
N GLU A 252 1.49 2.70 -6.58
CA GLU A 252 2.01 3.40 -7.76
C GLU A 252 2.89 4.62 -7.44
N ILE A 253 2.59 5.36 -6.36
CA ILE A 253 3.39 6.53 -5.96
C ILE A 253 4.72 6.06 -5.35
N GLY A 254 4.72 5.02 -4.53
CA GLY A 254 5.93 4.42 -3.97
C GLY A 254 6.86 3.91 -5.07
N ASP A 255 6.31 3.18 -6.04
CA ASP A 255 7.04 2.69 -7.20
C ASP A 255 7.60 3.85 -8.05
N ALA A 256 6.82 4.91 -8.26
CA ALA A 256 7.28 6.10 -8.97
C ALA A 256 8.44 6.81 -8.27
N ILE A 257 8.41 6.92 -6.94
CA ILE A 257 9.48 7.52 -6.13
C ILE A 257 10.75 6.70 -6.26
N ALA A 258 10.67 5.39 -6.04
CA ALA A 258 11.82 4.50 -6.15
C ALA A 258 12.41 4.55 -7.57
N HIS A 259 11.56 4.53 -8.60
CA HIS A 259 12.01 4.66 -9.99
C HIS A 259 12.69 5.99 -10.28
N ALA A 260 12.15 7.11 -9.78
CA ALA A 260 12.76 8.43 -9.94
C ALA A 260 14.14 8.51 -9.26
N LEU A 261 14.35 7.86 -8.12
CA LEU A 261 15.67 7.75 -7.48
C LEU A 261 16.65 6.91 -8.32
N ILE A 262 16.18 5.84 -8.98
CA ILE A 262 17.00 5.07 -9.93
C ILE A 262 17.36 5.90 -11.16
N LEU A 263 16.44 6.70 -11.70
CA LEU A 263 16.72 7.62 -12.79
C LEU A 263 17.77 8.67 -12.38
N ARG A 264 17.69 9.15 -11.13
CA ARG A 264 18.67 10.09 -10.57
C ARG A 264 20.05 9.44 -10.45
N GLU A 265 20.16 8.22 -9.92
CA GLU A 265 21.42 7.48 -9.82
C GLU A 265 22.05 7.23 -11.19
N ARG A 266 21.23 7.02 -12.21
CA ARG A 266 21.65 6.83 -13.61
C ARG A 266 21.86 8.14 -14.37
N GLU A 267 21.80 9.30 -13.71
CA GLU A 267 21.94 10.65 -14.31
C GLU A 267 20.93 10.94 -15.43
N ARG A 268 19.77 10.29 -15.40
CA ARG A 268 18.70 10.43 -16.41
C ARG A 268 17.56 11.36 -16.00
N ILE A 269 17.59 11.92 -14.79
CA ILE A 269 16.51 12.75 -14.28
C ILE A 269 16.58 14.21 -14.76
N ALA A 270 17.78 14.76 -14.95
CA ALA A 270 18.01 16.17 -15.30
C ALA A 270 17.31 16.60 -16.61
N PRO A 271 17.36 15.83 -17.73
CA PRO A 271 16.65 16.18 -18.96
C PRO A 271 15.12 16.24 -18.78
N ILE A 272 14.56 15.40 -17.89
CA ILE A 272 13.13 15.41 -17.59
C ILE A 272 12.78 16.69 -16.83
N TRP A 273 13.56 17.03 -15.81
CA TRP A 273 13.35 18.24 -15.01
C TRP A 273 13.53 19.54 -15.78
N ALA A 274 14.44 19.57 -16.74
CA ALA A 274 14.67 20.76 -17.59
C ALA A 274 13.40 21.18 -18.36
N ARG A 275 12.44 20.27 -18.56
CA ARG A 275 11.17 20.51 -19.27
C ARG A 275 9.98 20.71 -18.31
N CYS A 276 10.20 20.68 -17.00
CA CYS A 276 9.12 20.83 -16.01
C CYS A 276 8.51 22.24 -16.12
N PRO A 277 7.19 22.35 -16.41
CA PRO A 277 6.55 23.65 -16.54
C PRO A 277 6.16 24.25 -15.17
N PHE A 278 6.22 23.45 -14.10
CA PHE A 278 5.75 23.84 -12.78
C PHE A 278 6.86 24.49 -11.95
N PRO A 279 6.53 25.45 -11.06
CA PRO A 279 7.50 26.10 -10.19
C PRO A 279 8.24 25.08 -9.32
N ARG A 280 9.56 25.22 -9.25
CA ARG A 280 10.44 24.41 -8.40
C ARG A 280 11.22 25.31 -7.45
N SER A 281 11.47 24.81 -6.24
CA SER A 281 12.37 25.45 -5.27
C SER A 281 13.75 24.82 -5.36
N ASP A 282 14.79 25.67 -5.29
CA ASP A 282 16.18 25.21 -5.21
C ASP A 282 16.48 24.43 -3.93
N ASP A 283 15.71 24.67 -2.84
CA ASP A 283 15.83 23.93 -1.58
C ASP A 283 15.47 22.44 -1.71
N PHE A 284 14.79 22.06 -2.81
CA PHE A 284 14.29 20.71 -3.08
C PHE A 284 14.72 20.21 -4.46
N ALA A 285 15.97 20.49 -4.83
CA ALA A 285 16.51 20.22 -6.16
C ALA A 285 17.67 19.21 -6.17
N GLU A 286 17.71 18.31 -5.20
CA GLU A 286 18.72 17.24 -5.17
C GLU A 286 18.67 16.41 -6.47
N ALA A 287 19.78 16.40 -7.22
CA ALA A 287 19.85 15.73 -8.52
C ALA A 287 21.10 14.84 -8.69
N GLY A 288 22.07 14.95 -7.76
CA GLY A 288 23.32 14.18 -7.81
C GLY A 288 23.11 12.70 -7.47
N ARG A 289 24.06 11.86 -7.89
CA ARG A 289 24.12 10.45 -7.53
C ARG A 289 24.26 10.26 -6.03
N PHE A 290 24.00 9.04 -5.57
CA PHE A 290 24.17 8.67 -4.16
C PHE A 290 25.59 8.16 -3.93
N GLU A 291 26.44 8.96 -3.28
CA GLU A 291 27.82 8.58 -2.95
C GLU A 291 27.88 7.72 -1.68
N THR A 292 27.22 8.15 -0.62
CA THR A 292 27.09 7.42 0.65
C THR A 292 26.02 6.33 0.55
N GLY A 293 24.93 6.63 -0.16
CA GLY A 293 23.75 5.81 -0.24
C GLY A 293 22.78 6.01 0.92
N LEU A 294 21.58 5.49 0.76
CA LEU A 294 20.48 5.61 1.71
C LEU A 294 20.48 4.43 2.71
N TYR A 295 19.91 4.67 3.87
CA TYR A 295 19.39 3.67 4.80
C TYR A 295 17.87 3.69 4.78
N SER A 296 17.22 2.54 5.00
CA SER A 296 15.77 2.48 5.14
C SER A 296 15.36 1.98 6.53
N ALA A 297 14.51 2.77 7.21
CA ALA A 297 13.75 2.33 8.38
C ALA A 297 12.27 2.53 8.03
N THR A 298 11.58 1.44 7.77
CA THR A 298 10.24 1.45 7.18
C THR A 298 9.29 0.51 7.93
N GLU A 299 8.02 0.84 7.95
CA GLU A 299 6.99 -0.08 8.41
C GLU A 299 6.89 -1.30 7.50
N MET A 300 6.80 -1.05 6.20
CA MET A 300 6.59 -2.08 5.18
C MET A 300 7.78 -2.14 4.22
N LEU A 301 8.36 -3.33 4.04
CA LEU A 301 9.29 -3.60 2.96
C LEU A 301 8.47 -3.79 1.68
N VAL A 302 8.69 -2.90 0.72
CA VAL A 302 7.98 -2.86 -0.57
C VAL A 302 8.93 -3.06 -1.73
N ASP A 303 8.40 -3.43 -2.89
CA ASP A 303 9.19 -3.71 -4.10
C ASP A 303 10.10 -2.54 -4.50
N GLY A 304 9.61 -1.30 -4.39
CA GLY A 304 10.43 -0.12 -4.64
C GLY A 304 11.67 -0.03 -3.76
N LEU A 305 11.60 -0.41 -2.48
CA LEU A 305 12.77 -0.44 -1.58
C LEU A 305 13.73 -1.58 -1.93
N LEU A 306 13.21 -2.74 -2.29
CA LEU A 306 14.03 -3.86 -2.78
C LEU A 306 14.76 -3.47 -4.06
N ALA A 307 14.09 -2.81 -5.00
CA ALA A 307 14.71 -2.32 -6.24
C ALA A 307 15.80 -1.27 -5.97
N LEU A 308 15.60 -0.37 -5.00
CA LEU A 308 16.63 0.58 -4.57
C LEU A 308 17.84 -0.11 -3.92
N PHE A 309 17.61 -1.19 -3.17
CA PHE A 309 18.66 -2.01 -2.58
C PHE A 309 19.47 -2.73 -3.68
N GLU A 310 18.80 -3.39 -4.62
CA GLU A 310 19.43 -4.07 -5.77
C GLU A 310 20.18 -3.10 -6.68
N ALA A 311 19.68 -1.85 -6.84
CA ALA A 311 20.36 -0.79 -7.56
C ALA A 311 21.57 -0.18 -6.80
N GLY A 312 21.83 -0.62 -5.58
CA GLY A 312 22.92 -0.11 -4.75
C GLY A 312 22.70 1.31 -4.21
N ILE A 313 21.48 1.83 -4.26
CA ILE A 313 21.10 3.14 -3.70
C ILE A 313 20.90 3.02 -2.19
N ILE A 314 20.20 1.99 -1.72
CA ILE A 314 20.10 1.66 -0.30
C ILE A 314 21.28 0.75 0.04
N ARG A 315 22.33 1.34 0.63
CA ARG A 315 23.56 0.63 1.00
C ARG A 315 24.21 1.10 2.30
N ARG A 316 23.76 2.24 2.84
CA ARG A 316 24.21 2.71 4.15
C ARG A 316 23.64 1.79 5.23
N GLU A 317 24.52 1.20 6.03
CA GLU A 317 24.13 0.24 7.04
C GLU A 317 24.04 0.86 8.44
N VAL A 318 23.12 0.33 9.21
CA VAL A 318 22.93 0.56 10.64
C VAL A 318 22.82 -0.81 11.29
N ASP A 319 23.68 -1.10 12.25
CA ASP A 319 23.74 -2.40 12.95
C ASP A 319 23.81 -3.61 11.97
N GLY A 320 24.55 -3.44 10.86
CA GLY A 320 24.76 -4.47 9.84
C GLY A 320 23.60 -4.61 8.83
N ALA A 321 22.56 -3.80 8.93
CA ALA A 321 21.45 -3.83 7.97
C ALA A 321 21.30 -2.50 7.21
N ALA A 322 21.06 -2.58 5.91
CA ALA A 322 20.73 -1.44 5.06
C ALA A 322 19.23 -1.12 5.09
N ILE A 323 18.39 -2.10 5.41
CA ILE A 323 16.95 -1.96 5.57
C ILE A 323 16.53 -2.60 6.90
N HIS A 324 15.77 -1.86 7.69
CA HIS A 324 14.97 -2.38 8.80
C HIS A 324 13.50 -2.22 8.46
N ALA A 325 12.73 -3.31 8.48
CA ALA A 325 11.32 -3.29 8.12
C ALA A 325 10.46 -4.12 9.09
N GLY A 326 9.21 -3.68 9.31
CA GLY A 326 8.26 -4.35 10.21
C GLY A 326 7.58 -5.55 9.57
N PHE A 327 7.09 -5.41 8.35
CA PHE A 327 6.43 -6.49 7.63
C PHE A 327 6.60 -6.33 6.12
N PHE A 328 6.17 -7.36 5.36
CA PHE A 328 6.04 -7.24 3.90
C PHE A 328 4.82 -8.00 3.35
N VAL A 329 4.27 -7.46 2.29
CA VAL A 329 3.36 -8.12 1.34
C VAL A 329 3.47 -7.41 -0.01
N ASP A 330 3.77 -8.13 -1.08
CA ASP A 330 3.91 -7.57 -2.43
C ASP A 330 3.59 -8.62 -3.50
N SER A 331 4.06 -8.43 -4.73
CA SER A 331 3.88 -9.33 -5.86
C SER A 331 4.63 -10.66 -5.68
N ARG A 332 4.27 -11.66 -6.48
CA ARG A 332 5.02 -12.94 -6.54
C ARG A 332 6.48 -12.73 -6.92
N ASP A 333 6.73 -11.82 -7.86
CA ASP A 333 8.09 -11.49 -8.28
C ASP A 333 8.92 -10.93 -7.13
N PHE A 334 8.36 -10.03 -6.33
CA PHE A 334 9.02 -9.51 -5.13
C PHE A 334 9.42 -10.64 -4.17
N HIS A 335 8.49 -11.56 -3.87
CA HIS A 335 8.79 -12.69 -2.97
C HIS A 335 9.88 -13.59 -3.56
N ALA A 336 9.84 -13.87 -4.87
CA ALA A 336 10.84 -14.66 -5.56
C ALA A 336 12.23 -13.99 -5.56
N ARG A 337 12.29 -12.68 -5.83
CA ARG A 337 13.54 -11.90 -5.79
C ARG A 337 14.13 -11.85 -4.37
N LEU A 338 13.30 -11.59 -3.37
CA LEU A 338 13.74 -11.58 -1.97
C LEU A 338 14.29 -12.95 -1.54
N LYS A 339 13.66 -14.04 -1.99
CA LYS A 339 14.13 -15.42 -1.75
C LYS A 339 15.42 -15.75 -2.50
N ALA A 340 15.63 -15.15 -3.68
CA ALA A 340 16.78 -15.38 -4.54
C ALA A 340 18.02 -14.56 -4.14
N LEU A 341 17.90 -13.58 -3.24
CA LEU A 341 19.06 -12.85 -2.72
C LEU A 341 20.09 -13.81 -2.12
N SER A 342 21.37 -13.44 -2.25
CA SER A 342 22.44 -14.12 -1.50
C SER A 342 22.17 -14.07 0.01
N ASP A 343 22.70 -15.03 0.77
CA ASP A 343 22.53 -15.01 2.24
C ASP A 343 23.13 -13.73 2.84
N ALA A 344 24.23 -13.24 2.27
CA ALA A 344 24.87 -12.00 2.70
C ALA A 344 23.98 -10.77 2.45
N ASP A 345 23.36 -10.66 1.26
CA ASP A 345 22.49 -9.54 0.96
C ASP A 345 21.17 -9.61 1.74
N ARG A 346 20.63 -10.83 1.92
CA ARG A 346 19.42 -11.04 2.71
C ARG A 346 19.62 -10.69 4.19
N ALA A 347 20.81 -10.94 4.74
CA ALA A 347 21.15 -10.55 6.10
C ALA A 347 21.22 -9.03 6.29
N ARG A 348 21.40 -8.26 5.22
CA ARG A 348 21.35 -6.78 5.24
C ARG A 348 19.93 -6.22 5.22
N ILE A 349 18.91 -7.07 5.17
CA ILE A 349 17.48 -6.72 5.31
C ILE A 349 16.96 -7.32 6.59
N ALA A 350 16.96 -6.54 7.66
CA ALA A 350 16.52 -6.98 8.98
C ALA A 350 15.01 -6.77 9.13
N MET A 351 14.27 -7.86 9.33
CA MET A 351 12.86 -7.80 9.68
C MET A 351 12.74 -7.69 11.20
N VAL A 352 12.09 -6.63 11.69
CA VAL A 352 12.10 -6.20 13.10
C VAL A 352 10.68 -5.81 13.56
N PRO A 353 10.39 -5.75 14.87
CA PRO A 353 9.09 -5.28 15.34
C PRO A 353 8.83 -3.81 14.98
N VAL A 354 7.54 -3.42 14.89
CA VAL A 354 7.17 -2.03 14.63
C VAL A 354 7.53 -1.08 15.78
N SER A 355 7.73 -1.56 16.97
CA SER A 355 8.31 -0.81 18.07
C SER A 355 9.72 -0.28 17.75
N PHE A 356 10.48 -1.00 16.89
CA PHE A 356 11.75 -0.50 16.35
C PHE A 356 11.53 0.51 15.21
N THR A 357 10.74 0.20 14.17
CA THR A 357 10.64 1.03 12.96
C THR A 357 9.78 2.26 13.16
N ASN A 358 8.63 2.13 13.83
CA ASN A 358 7.60 3.16 13.92
C ASN A 358 7.75 4.08 15.15
N ALA A 359 8.64 3.75 16.09
CA ALA A 359 8.86 4.57 17.29
C ALA A 359 10.35 4.92 17.48
N LEU A 360 10.60 6.03 18.15
CA LEU A 360 11.95 6.40 18.63
C LEU A 360 12.25 5.84 20.02
N TYR A 361 11.24 5.48 20.80
CA TYR A 361 11.39 4.90 22.13
C TYR A 361 12.20 3.60 22.09
N GLY A 362 12.92 3.29 23.15
CA GLY A 362 13.90 2.21 23.18
C GLY A 362 15.09 2.53 22.27
N ASP A 363 16.29 2.57 22.76
CA ASP A 363 17.51 2.95 22.03
C ASP A 363 17.40 4.29 21.28
N GLU A 364 16.72 5.25 21.85
CA GLU A 364 16.38 6.52 21.20
C GLU A 364 17.61 7.24 20.65
N THR A 365 18.73 7.23 21.38
CA THR A 365 19.98 7.86 20.95
C THR A 365 20.52 7.22 19.67
N ALA A 366 20.53 5.89 19.59
CA ALA A 366 20.97 5.15 18.41
C ALA A 366 20.03 5.36 17.23
N LYS A 367 18.71 5.26 17.45
CA LYS A 367 17.69 5.50 16.42
C LYS A 367 17.78 6.92 15.84
N ARG A 368 18.00 7.95 16.68
CA ARG A 368 18.20 9.35 16.24
C ARG A 368 19.47 9.51 15.41
N ALA A 369 20.58 8.90 15.83
CA ALA A 369 21.83 8.92 15.08
C ALA A 369 21.72 8.21 13.72
N ALA A 370 20.98 7.10 13.66
CA ALA A 370 20.74 6.32 12.46
C ALA A 370 19.85 7.02 11.43
N ARG A 371 18.76 7.69 11.90
CA ARG A 371 17.71 8.27 11.05
C ARG A 371 18.02 9.72 10.62
N ARG A 372 19.21 9.93 10.06
CA ARG A 372 19.70 11.23 9.58
C ARG A 372 18.93 11.68 8.35
N ASP A 373 18.66 12.99 8.23
CA ASP A 373 17.99 13.62 7.07
C ASP A 373 16.82 12.79 6.54
N ALA A 374 16.03 12.22 7.47
CA ALA A 374 14.99 11.27 7.12
C ALA A 374 13.88 11.91 6.27
N ARG A 375 13.43 11.19 5.27
CA ARG A 375 12.24 11.50 4.48
C ARG A 375 11.25 10.36 4.65
N PHE A 376 10.17 10.68 5.36
CA PHE A 376 9.07 9.75 5.61
C PHE A 376 7.92 10.11 4.67
N VAL A 377 7.73 9.30 3.63
CA VAL A 377 6.78 9.56 2.55
C VAL A 377 5.55 8.70 2.71
N ASN A 378 4.40 9.35 2.87
CA ASN A 378 3.11 8.70 3.04
C ASN A 378 2.08 9.31 2.07
N SER A 379 1.13 8.50 1.63
CA SER A 379 0.05 8.97 0.77
C SER A 379 -1.19 9.35 1.57
N ALA A 380 -1.95 10.31 1.08
CA ALA A 380 -3.22 10.73 1.66
C ALA A 380 -4.34 10.77 0.63
N MET A 381 -5.58 10.75 1.10
CA MET A 381 -6.75 10.97 0.27
C MET A 381 -6.96 12.46 -0.02
N MET A 382 -6.77 13.31 0.98
CA MET A 382 -7.02 14.75 0.89
C MET A 382 -6.15 15.52 1.88
N VAL A 383 -5.97 16.82 1.59
CA VAL A 383 -5.36 17.80 2.48
C VAL A 383 -6.26 19.03 2.54
N THR A 384 -6.47 19.57 3.74
CA THR A 384 -7.18 20.86 3.87
C THR A 384 -6.24 22.03 3.57
N LEU A 385 -6.76 23.18 3.14
CA LEU A 385 -5.96 24.40 2.90
C LEU A 385 -5.24 24.93 4.16
N LEU A 386 -5.60 24.47 5.34
CA LEU A 386 -4.88 24.75 6.59
C LEU A 386 -3.83 23.67 6.92
N GLY A 387 -3.67 22.65 6.07
CA GLY A 387 -2.63 21.63 6.19
C GLY A 387 -2.98 20.40 7.03
N ALA A 388 -4.25 20.19 7.41
CA ALA A 388 -4.67 18.93 8.00
C ALA A 388 -4.77 17.85 6.94
N VAL A 389 -4.33 16.62 7.26
CA VAL A 389 -4.28 15.47 6.33
C VAL A 389 -5.40 14.49 6.65
N VAL A 390 -6.02 13.94 5.60
CA VAL A 390 -7.09 12.95 5.69
C VAL A 390 -6.68 11.71 4.91
N SER A 391 -6.59 10.55 5.59
CA SER A 391 -6.10 9.30 4.98
C SER A 391 -6.98 8.08 5.22
N ASP A 392 -7.66 7.99 6.37
CA ASP A 392 -8.25 6.74 6.86
C ASP A 392 -9.77 6.69 6.83
N ALA A 393 -10.47 7.85 6.86
CA ALA A 393 -11.93 7.87 6.90
C ALA A 393 -12.56 8.96 6.03
N THR A 394 -13.83 8.76 5.70
CA THR A 394 -14.67 9.73 4.97
C THR A 394 -15.32 10.73 5.93
N GLU A 395 -15.86 11.82 5.37
CA GLU A 395 -16.50 12.90 6.14
C GLU A 395 -17.72 12.42 6.95
N ASN A 396 -18.40 11.37 6.49
CA ASN A 396 -19.53 10.75 7.20
C ASN A 396 -19.11 9.62 8.16
N GLY A 397 -17.82 9.54 8.51
CA GLY A 397 -17.30 8.61 9.50
C GLY A 397 -17.06 7.17 9.01
N GLN A 398 -17.20 6.87 7.71
CA GLN A 398 -16.87 5.55 7.18
C GLN A 398 -15.36 5.36 7.13
N VAL A 399 -14.85 4.31 7.73
CA VAL A 399 -13.43 3.94 7.68
C VAL A 399 -13.10 3.38 6.31
N VAL A 400 -12.16 4.03 5.63
CA VAL A 400 -11.66 3.61 4.31
C VAL A 400 -10.56 2.57 4.44
N SER A 401 -9.65 2.77 5.40
CA SER A 401 -8.52 1.86 5.63
C SER A 401 -8.17 1.77 7.12
N GLY A 402 -7.22 2.51 7.57
CA GLY A 402 -6.74 2.64 8.93
C GLY A 402 -5.60 3.66 8.95
N VAL A 403 -5.22 4.09 10.13
CA VAL A 403 -4.12 5.05 10.29
C VAL A 403 -2.79 4.37 9.96
N GLY A 404 -2.62 3.10 10.37
CA GLY A 404 -1.34 2.40 10.23
C GLY A 404 -0.22 3.14 10.94
N GLY A 405 0.94 3.24 10.30
CA GLY A 405 2.10 3.94 10.81
C GLY A 405 2.25 5.39 10.36
N GLN A 406 1.30 5.95 9.58
CA GLN A 406 1.45 7.29 9.02
C GLN A 406 1.73 8.35 10.10
N VAL A 407 0.94 8.37 11.18
CA VAL A 407 1.12 9.34 12.27
C VAL A 407 2.45 9.10 12.98
N ASN A 408 2.85 7.84 13.17
CA ASN A 408 4.14 7.51 13.78
C ASN A 408 5.33 8.11 13.01
N PHE A 409 5.32 8.07 11.68
CA PHE A 409 6.38 8.65 10.85
C PHE A 409 6.31 10.17 10.81
N VAL A 410 5.11 10.76 10.86
CA VAL A 410 4.96 12.22 11.00
C VAL A 410 5.55 12.70 12.32
N GLU A 411 5.25 12.05 13.44
CA GLU A 411 5.81 12.36 14.77
C GLU A 411 7.34 12.25 14.77
N GLN A 412 7.89 11.18 14.20
CA GLN A 412 9.34 11.03 14.06
C GLN A 412 9.97 12.16 13.24
N ALA A 413 9.32 12.61 12.15
CA ALA A 413 9.80 13.72 11.33
C ALA A 413 9.92 15.03 12.13
N PHE A 414 9.04 15.24 13.09
CA PHE A 414 9.11 16.41 13.98
C PHE A 414 10.11 16.23 15.12
N ALA A 415 10.31 15.01 15.58
CA ALA A 415 11.24 14.70 16.66
C ALA A 415 12.72 14.64 16.21
N LEU A 416 12.99 14.34 14.92
CA LEU A 416 14.32 14.17 14.36
C LEU A 416 14.81 15.46 13.67
N ARG A 417 16.03 15.90 13.99
CA ARG A 417 16.64 17.07 13.35
C ARG A 417 16.89 16.79 11.85
N GLY A 418 16.48 17.72 10.98
CA GLY A 418 16.65 17.60 9.53
C GLY A 418 15.67 16.67 8.83
N ALA A 419 14.84 15.94 9.59
CA ALA A 419 13.83 15.06 9.02
C ALA A 419 12.59 15.82 8.54
N ARG A 420 11.93 15.26 7.52
CA ARG A 420 10.69 15.82 6.95
C ARG A 420 9.65 14.71 6.74
N SER A 421 8.42 15.02 7.08
CA SER A 421 7.24 14.26 6.66
C SER A 421 6.79 14.76 5.30
N VAL A 422 6.60 13.85 4.36
CA VAL A 422 6.18 14.15 2.99
C VAL A 422 4.85 13.45 2.75
N ILE A 423 3.80 14.23 2.53
CA ILE A 423 2.48 13.73 2.18
C ILE A 423 2.26 13.88 0.68
N THR A 424 2.03 12.76 0.00
CA THR A 424 1.77 12.72 -1.44
C THR A 424 0.29 12.47 -1.72
N LEU A 425 -0.28 13.20 -2.66
CA LEU A 425 -1.63 12.94 -3.14
C LEU A 425 -1.82 13.52 -4.56
N PRO A 426 -2.61 12.89 -5.44
CA PRO A 426 -3.04 13.53 -6.67
C PRO A 426 -3.82 14.81 -6.36
N ALA A 427 -3.60 15.89 -7.10
CA ALA A 427 -4.34 17.15 -6.88
C ALA A 427 -5.86 16.98 -7.05
N THR A 428 -6.28 16.01 -7.85
CA THR A 428 -7.70 15.74 -8.13
C THR A 428 -8.04 14.25 -8.08
N ARG A 429 -9.32 13.96 -7.93
CA ARG A 429 -9.90 12.63 -8.13
C ARG A 429 -11.13 12.70 -9.03
N SER A 430 -11.33 11.69 -9.85
CA SER A 430 -12.53 11.53 -10.66
C SER A 430 -13.53 10.58 -9.99
N GLY A 431 -14.79 10.96 -9.99
CA GLY A 431 -15.91 10.18 -9.47
C GLY A 431 -17.13 10.22 -10.38
N LYS A 432 -18.22 9.61 -9.96
CA LYS A 432 -19.48 9.61 -10.74
C LYS A 432 -20.05 11.02 -10.98
N SER A 433 -19.80 11.94 -10.05
CA SER A 433 -20.24 13.35 -10.12
C SER A 433 -19.24 14.28 -10.81
N GLY A 434 -18.19 13.75 -11.44
CA GLY A 434 -17.15 14.51 -12.11
C GLY A 434 -15.82 14.54 -11.33
N THR A 435 -14.92 15.44 -11.72
CA THR A 435 -13.62 15.65 -11.09
C THR A 435 -13.74 16.60 -9.92
N THR A 436 -13.09 16.29 -8.81
CA THR A 436 -13.05 17.13 -7.60
C THR A 436 -11.60 17.31 -7.12
N SER A 437 -11.31 18.44 -6.46
CA SER A 437 -10.02 18.67 -5.82
C SER A 437 -9.83 17.76 -4.60
N ASN A 438 -8.60 17.27 -4.40
CA ASN A 438 -8.17 16.62 -3.16
C ASN A 438 -7.56 17.62 -2.17
N ILE A 439 -7.25 18.84 -2.60
CA ILE A 439 -6.99 19.99 -1.71
C ILE A 439 -8.33 20.66 -1.46
N ARG A 440 -8.76 20.76 -0.20
CA ARG A 440 -10.10 21.23 0.19
C ARG A 440 -10.00 22.34 1.22
N TRP A 441 -11.00 23.21 1.29
CA TRP A 441 -11.05 24.21 2.36
C TRP A 441 -11.08 23.56 3.75
N SER A 442 -11.99 22.61 3.94
CA SER A 442 -12.18 21.88 5.19
C SER A 442 -12.66 20.45 4.93
N TYR A 443 -12.55 19.58 5.93
CA TYR A 443 -13.09 18.23 5.91
C TYR A 443 -13.47 17.80 7.33
N GLY A 444 -14.54 17.01 7.48
CA GLY A 444 -15.08 16.60 8.78
C GLY A 444 -14.27 15.55 9.53
N HIS A 445 -13.21 15.00 8.92
CA HIS A 445 -12.31 14.03 9.52
C HIS A 445 -10.85 14.46 9.35
N VAL A 446 -9.98 14.11 10.29
CA VAL A 446 -8.55 14.45 10.27
C VAL A 446 -7.75 13.26 10.79
N THR A 447 -6.78 12.81 9.99
CA THR A 447 -5.79 11.80 10.37
C THR A 447 -4.54 12.43 10.98
N VAL A 448 -3.96 13.45 10.29
CA VAL A 448 -2.83 14.22 10.79
C VAL A 448 -3.26 15.66 11.01
N PRO A 449 -3.17 16.17 12.26
CA PRO A 449 -3.63 17.52 12.58
C PRO A 449 -2.73 18.59 11.97
N ARG A 450 -3.30 19.78 11.70
CA ARG A 450 -2.62 20.87 10.99
C ARG A 450 -1.36 21.41 11.67
N HIS A 451 -1.20 21.24 12.98
CA HIS A 451 0.02 21.65 13.68
C HIS A 451 1.21 20.72 13.40
N MET A 452 0.96 19.56 12.77
CA MET A 452 1.97 18.64 12.26
C MET A 452 2.10 18.71 10.72
N ARG A 453 1.66 19.81 10.09
CA ARG A 453 1.84 20.03 8.66
C ARG A 453 3.30 20.24 8.31
N ASP A 454 3.74 19.59 7.24
CA ASP A 454 5.14 19.65 6.80
C ASP A 454 5.22 19.82 5.28
N ILE A 455 5.58 18.80 4.53
CA ILE A 455 5.65 18.86 3.06
C ILE A 455 4.42 18.16 2.47
N VAL A 456 3.79 18.81 1.49
CA VAL A 456 2.74 18.22 0.65
C VAL A 456 3.21 18.24 -0.80
N VAL A 457 3.04 17.13 -1.52
CA VAL A 457 3.43 16.98 -2.92
C VAL A 457 2.24 16.53 -3.74
N THR A 458 1.98 17.24 -4.82
CA THR A 458 1.09 16.82 -5.89
C THR A 458 1.87 16.63 -7.20
N GLU A 459 1.22 16.24 -8.27
CA GLU A 459 1.80 16.19 -9.61
C GLU A 459 2.29 17.56 -10.12
N TYR A 460 1.83 18.65 -9.49
CA TYR A 460 2.15 20.02 -9.89
C TYR A 460 3.25 20.68 -9.06
N GLY A 461 3.77 20.01 -8.03
CA GLY A 461 4.88 20.55 -7.25
C GLY A 461 4.86 20.21 -5.77
N ILE A 462 5.64 21.00 -5.02
CA ILE A 462 5.92 20.83 -3.60
C ILE A 462 5.43 22.04 -2.83
N ALA A 463 4.63 21.83 -1.79
CA ALA A 463 4.26 22.83 -0.79
C ALA A 463 5.00 22.53 0.51
N ASP A 464 5.95 23.37 0.90
CA ASP A 464 6.57 23.36 2.22
C ASP A 464 5.73 24.18 3.21
N LEU A 465 5.20 23.52 4.24
CA LEU A 465 4.25 24.12 5.19
C LEU A 465 4.81 24.28 6.60
N ARG A 466 5.99 23.68 6.88
CA ARG A 466 6.55 23.69 8.24
C ARG A 466 6.91 25.10 8.66
N GLY A 467 6.37 25.56 9.80
CA GLY A 467 6.65 26.89 10.36
C GLY A 467 5.98 28.06 9.64
N LYS A 468 5.14 27.81 8.63
CA LYS A 468 4.44 28.88 7.89
C LYS A 468 3.17 29.35 8.59
N SER A 469 2.82 30.62 8.37
CA SER A 469 1.52 31.18 8.75
C SER A 469 0.37 30.48 8.02
N ASP A 470 -0.87 30.68 8.45
CA ASP A 470 -2.03 30.13 7.75
C ASP A 470 -2.13 30.70 6.32
N ALA A 471 -1.86 32.01 6.13
CA ALA A 471 -1.89 32.64 4.81
C ALA A 471 -0.82 32.05 3.86
N ASP A 472 0.41 31.86 4.35
CA ASP A 472 1.50 31.28 3.57
C ASP A 472 1.25 29.80 3.26
N THR A 473 0.64 29.06 4.20
CA THR A 473 0.23 27.67 4.03
C THR A 473 -0.81 27.54 2.92
N ILE A 474 -1.84 28.39 2.96
CA ILE A 474 -2.88 28.43 1.93
C ILE A 474 -2.29 28.79 0.58
N ALA A 475 -1.43 29.81 0.51
CA ALA A 475 -0.77 30.20 -0.73
C ALA A 475 0.07 29.06 -1.33
N ALA A 476 0.84 28.34 -0.49
CA ALA A 476 1.65 27.20 -0.94
C ALA A 476 0.80 26.03 -1.45
N LEU A 477 -0.31 25.71 -0.78
CA LEU A 477 -1.22 24.64 -1.21
C LEU A 477 -2.02 25.01 -2.46
N LEU A 478 -2.42 26.28 -2.62
CA LEU A 478 -3.03 26.77 -3.85
C LEU A 478 -2.07 26.67 -5.05
N ALA A 479 -0.78 26.91 -4.83
CA ALA A 479 0.23 26.83 -5.89
C ALA A 479 0.42 25.42 -6.46
N ILE A 480 0.07 24.37 -5.72
CA ILE A 480 0.13 22.97 -6.16
C ILE A 480 -1.26 22.34 -6.39
N ALA A 481 -2.33 23.11 -6.28
CA ALA A 481 -3.68 22.69 -6.62
C ALA A 481 -3.90 22.73 -8.15
N ASP A 482 -4.79 21.89 -8.64
CA ASP A 482 -5.23 21.94 -10.04
C ASP A 482 -5.91 23.28 -10.34
N SER A 483 -5.55 23.90 -11.45
CA SER A 483 -5.98 25.28 -11.80
C SER A 483 -7.49 25.46 -11.87
N ARG A 484 -8.24 24.39 -12.19
CA ARG A 484 -9.69 24.41 -12.24
C ARG A 484 -10.36 24.73 -10.90
N PHE A 485 -9.63 24.51 -9.79
CA PHE A 485 -10.17 24.65 -8.42
C PHE A 485 -9.50 25.78 -7.63
N GLN A 486 -8.43 26.39 -8.13
CA GLN A 486 -7.66 27.39 -7.39
C GLN A 486 -8.47 28.63 -7.00
N ASP A 487 -9.30 29.14 -7.91
CA ASP A 487 -10.08 30.37 -7.64
C ASP A 487 -11.15 30.13 -6.58
N ASP A 488 -11.89 29.04 -6.67
CA ASP A 488 -12.92 28.68 -5.67
C ASP A 488 -12.30 28.48 -4.28
N LEU A 489 -11.16 27.81 -4.21
CA LEU A 489 -10.43 27.58 -2.97
C LEU A 489 -9.88 28.89 -2.38
N ALA A 490 -9.35 29.78 -3.22
CA ALA A 490 -8.85 31.09 -2.81
C ALA A 490 -9.98 31.99 -2.28
N GLU A 491 -11.14 32.00 -2.94
CA GLU A 491 -12.31 32.76 -2.48
C GLU A 491 -12.84 32.27 -1.13
N GLN A 492 -12.89 30.96 -0.89
CA GLN A 492 -13.24 30.39 0.42
C GLN A 492 -12.27 30.85 1.50
N ALA A 493 -10.95 30.84 1.22
CA ALA A 493 -9.94 31.30 2.16
C ALA A 493 -10.01 32.81 2.45
N LYS A 494 -10.29 33.65 1.43
CA LYS A 494 -10.50 35.09 1.57
C LYS A 494 -11.77 35.41 2.36
N ALA A 495 -12.86 34.70 2.08
CA ALA A 495 -14.13 34.85 2.81
C ALA A 495 -13.98 34.51 4.31
N ALA A 496 -13.14 33.52 4.63
CA ALA A 496 -12.79 33.15 5.98
C ALA A 496 -11.76 34.09 6.65
N GLY A 497 -11.27 35.13 5.96
CA GLY A 497 -10.26 36.05 6.46
C GLY A 497 -8.88 35.42 6.67
N LYS A 498 -8.59 34.30 6.02
CA LYS A 498 -7.35 33.53 6.15
C LYS A 498 -6.35 33.77 5.01
N LEU A 499 -6.78 34.48 3.95
CA LEU A 499 -5.96 34.89 2.82
C LEU A 499 -6.22 36.38 2.55
N PRO A 500 -5.19 37.22 2.26
CA PRO A 500 -5.40 38.61 1.86
C PRO A 500 -6.33 38.73 0.64
N LYS A 501 -7.20 39.74 0.63
CA LYS A 501 -8.17 39.94 -0.45
C LYS A 501 -7.50 40.18 -1.81
N ASP A 502 -6.33 40.81 -1.79
CA ASP A 502 -5.50 41.11 -2.97
C ASP A 502 -4.51 40.02 -3.34
N HIS A 503 -4.52 38.89 -2.62
CA HIS A 503 -3.63 37.75 -2.93
C HIS A 503 -3.81 37.28 -4.37
N ARG A 504 -2.70 37.11 -5.05
CA ARG A 504 -2.63 36.58 -6.41
C ARG A 504 -1.65 35.41 -6.45
N LEU A 505 -2.06 34.34 -7.13
CA LEU A 505 -1.17 33.21 -7.37
C LEU A 505 -0.06 33.58 -8.37
N PRO A 506 1.15 33.04 -8.22
CA PRO A 506 2.20 33.15 -9.22
C PRO A 506 1.73 32.67 -10.60
N ALA A 507 2.15 33.35 -11.66
CA ALA A 507 1.72 33.03 -13.03
C ALA A 507 1.97 31.55 -13.39
N GLY A 508 3.15 31.01 -13.05
CA GLY A 508 3.49 29.60 -13.33
C GLY A 508 2.65 28.57 -12.58
N ALA A 509 1.97 28.95 -11.47
CA ALA A 509 1.05 28.06 -10.76
C ALA A 509 -0.33 27.98 -11.43
N ARG A 510 -0.64 28.86 -12.39
CA ARG A 510 -1.91 28.86 -13.12
C ARG A 510 -1.98 27.81 -14.24
N ASP A 511 -0.86 27.19 -14.56
CA ASP A 511 -0.75 26.17 -15.61
C ASP A 511 -0.82 24.73 -15.05
N ASN A 512 -1.26 24.58 -13.81
CA ASN A 512 -1.45 23.26 -13.16
C ASN A 512 -2.62 22.51 -13.80
N THR A 513 -2.42 21.96 -14.98
CA THR A 513 -3.45 21.24 -15.74
C THR A 513 -2.97 19.85 -16.16
N PRO A 514 -3.89 18.90 -16.37
CA PRO A 514 -3.54 17.59 -16.92
C PRO A 514 -2.84 17.67 -18.29
N GLU A 515 -3.17 18.68 -19.08
CA GLU A 515 -2.59 18.92 -20.41
C GLU A 515 -1.12 19.34 -20.30
N ALA A 516 -0.80 20.26 -19.38
CA ALA A 516 0.58 20.68 -19.11
C ALA A 516 1.43 19.52 -18.55
N LEU A 517 0.85 18.74 -17.63
CA LEU A 517 1.46 17.51 -17.10
C LEU A 517 1.78 16.52 -18.23
N LYS A 518 0.81 16.28 -19.10
CA LYS A 518 0.97 15.39 -20.26
C LYS A 518 2.04 15.89 -21.21
N ALA A 519 2.04 17.17 -21.55
CA ALA A 519 3.04 17.77 -22.44
C ALA A 519 4.46 17.66 -21.87
N TRP A 520 4.60 17.71 -20.53
CA TRP A 520 5.89 17.52 -19.88
C TRP A 520 6.37 16.07 -19.94
N LEU A 521 5.53 15.09 -19.56
CA LEU A 521 5.98 13.72 -19.28
C LEU A 521 5.79 12.73 -20.44
N ASP A 522 4.81 12.92 -21.34
CA ASP A 522 4.56 12.00 -22.46
C ASP A 522 5.81 11.75 -23.33
N PRO A 523 6.67 12.75 -23.63
CA PRO A 523 7.88 12.53 -24.43
C PRO A 523 8.90 11.55 -23.80
N HIS A 524 8.74 11.26 -22.49
CA HIS A 524 9.64 10.39 -21.74
C HIS A 524 9.02 9.02 -21.42
N ARG A 525 7.76 8.77 -21.84
CA ARG A 525 6.97 7.62 -21.41
C ARG A 525 7.57 6.28 -21.85
N ASP A 526 8.00 6.21 -23.09
CA ASP A 526 8.50 4.95 -23.68
C ASP A 526 9.91 4.58 -23.22
N ASP A 527 10.68 5.56 -22.76
CA ASP A 527 12.10 5.37 -22.41
C ASP A 527 12.36 5.46 -20.90
N ALA A 528 11.86 6.50 -20.24
CA ALA A 528 12.23 6.80 -18.87
C ALA A 528 11.10 6.61 -17.85
N LEU A 529 9.83 6.60 -18.27
CA LEU A 529 8.68 6.61 -17.36
C LEU A 529 7.69 5.47 -17.67
N PRO A 530 8.11 4.19 -17.60
CA PRO A 530 7.26 3.06 -17.93
C PRO A 530 6.11 2.91 -16.95
N SER A 531 5.00 2.33 -17.39
CA SER A 531 3.84 2.05 -16.55
C SER A 531 4.12 1.04 -15.42
N PHE A 532 5.11 0.17 -15.58
CA PHE A 532 5.50 -0.84 -14.59
C PHE A 532 7.02 -0.84 -14.45
N PRO A 533 7.60 0.10 -13.69
CA PRO A 533 9.07 0.26 -13.60
C PRO A 533 9.79 -0.95 -12.99
N PHE A 534 9.10 -1.74 -12.17
CA PHE A 534 9.62 -2.95 -11.52
C PHE A 534 8.92 -4.22 -12.02
N GLY A 535 8.37 -4.19 -13.24
CA GLY A 535 7.65 -5.32 -13.79
C GLY A 535 6.22 -5.45 -13.27
N THR A 536 5.52 -6.44 -13.78
CA THR A 536 4.15 -6.79 -13.40
C THR A 536 3.85 -8.23 -13.78
N ASP A 537 2.96 -8.87 -13.04
CA ASP A 537 2.44 -10.21 -13.37
C ASP A 537 1.42 -10.20 -14.53
N PHE A 538 1.05 -9.04 -15.04
CA PHE A 538 0.21 -8.92 -16.23
C PHE A 538 1.00 -9.23 -17.50
N THR A 539 0.39 -10.02 -18.40
CA THR A 539 0.93 -10.25 -19.75
C THR A 539 0.94 -8.96 -20.57
N GLU A 540 1.75 -8.88 -21.63
CA GLU A 540 1.78 -7.69 -22.51
C GLU A 540 0.40 -7.33 -23.08
N VAL A 541 -0.44 -8.33 -23.39
CA VAL A 541 -1.82 -8.12 -23.86
C VAL A 541 -2.66 -7.50 -22.76
N GLU A 542 -2.52 -7.99 -21.53
CA GLU A 542 -3.23 -7.46 -20.36
C GLU A 542 -2.78 -6.04 -20.02
N GLN A 543 -1.49 -5.75 -20.09
CA GLN A 543 -0.95 -4.41 -19.88
C GLN A 543 -1.53 -3.40 -20.88
N ARG A 544 -1.68 -3.78 -22.17
CA ARG A 544 -2.35 -2.96 -23.20
C ARG A 544 -3.85 -2.78 -22.95
N LEU A 545 -4.51 -3.78 -22.36
CA LEU A 545 -5.92 -3.74 -22.02
C LEU A 545 -6.24 -2.82 -20.84
N LEU A 546 -5.35 -2.71 -19.84
CA LEU A 546 -5.60 -1.93 -18.62
C LEU A 546 -6.04 -0.49 -18.89
N PRO A 547 -5.32 0.35 -19.68
CA PRO A 547 -5.74 1.70 -19.99
C PRO A 547 -7.03 1.73 -20.82
N ALA A 548 -7.22 0.80 -21.76
CA ALA A 548 -8.42 0.70 -22.58
C ALA A 548 -9.66 0.37 -21.73
N LEU A 549 -9.55 -0.52 -20.76
CA LEU A 549 -10.62 -0.83 -19.81
C LEU A 549 -10.91 0.34 -18.85
N GLY A 550 -9.89 1.10 -18.49
CA GLY A 550 -10.03 2.36 -17.77
C GLY A 550 -10.88 3.38 -18.54
N ASP A 551 -10.58 3.58 -19.81
CA ASP A 551 -11.35 4.45 -20.71
C ASP A 551 -12.81 3.98 -20.88
N LEU A 552 -13.03 2.68 -21.03
CA LEU A 552 -14.37 2.09 -21.09
C LEU A 552 -15.17 2.33 -19.80
N ARG A 553 -14.53 2.15 -18.66
CA ARG A 553 -15.13 2.42 -17.35
C ARG A 553 -15.50 3.91 -17.20
N ALA A 554 -14.62 4.81 -17.60
CA ALA A 554 -14.88 6.24 -17.59
C ALA A 554 -16.04 6.61 -18.55
N ALA A 555 -16.11 5.97 -19.73
CA ALA A 555 -17.16 6.19 -20.72
C ALA A 555 -18.50 5.55 -20.35
N SER A 556 -18.55 4.56 -19.45
CA SER A 556 -19.76 3.78 -19.12
C SER A 556 -20.92 4.63 -18.54
N GLY A 557 -20.60 5.78 -17.95
CA GLY A 557 -21.58 6.75 -17.44
C GLY A 557 -22.09 7.75 -18.49
N SER A 558 -21.61 7.72 -19.76
CA SER A 558 -21.91 8.70 -20.81
C SER A 558 -22.15 8.03 -22.15
N LEU A 559 -23.41 8.02 -22.60
CA LEU A 559 -23.76 7.47 -23.92
C LEU A 559 -22.96 8.10 -25.08
N PRO A 560 -22.73 9.44 -25.14
CA PRO A 560 -21.90 10.03 -26.17
C PRO A 560 -20.43 9.56 -26.13
N ALA A 561 -19.85 9.42 -24.94
CA ALA A 561 -18.48 8.95 -24.78
C ALA A 561 -18.33 7.48 -25.23
N LEU A 562 -19.27 6.63 -24.86
CA LEU A 562 -19.30 5.23 -25.29
C LEU A 562 -19.50 5.12 -26.81
N ALA A 563 -20.42 5.92 -27.39
CA ALA A 563 -20.65 5.96 -28.84
C ALA A 563 -19.37 6.40 -29.59
N ALA A 564 -18.61 7.37 -29.06
CA ALA A 564 -17.35 7.81 -29.65
C ALA A 564 -16.31 6.68 -29.69
N LEU A 565 -16.21 5.86 -28.65
CA LEU A 565 -15.35 4.67 -28.64
C LEU A 565 -15.80 3.64 -29.67
N VAL A 566 -17.09 3.35 -29.75
CA VAL A 566 -17.66 2.42 -30.74
C VAL A 566 -17.37 2.87 -32.16
N LEU A 567 -17.60 4.17 -32.47
CA LEU A 567 -17.32 4.75 -33.79
C LEU A 567 -15.85 4.69 -34.17
N ARG A 568 -14.96 4.92 -33.21
CA ARG A 568 -13.51 4.75 -33.40
C ARG A 568 -13.15 3.28 -33.68
N GLY A 569 -13.80 2.34 -32.98
CA GLY A 569 -13.61 0.90 -33.18
C GLY A 569 -14.12 0.38 -34.53
N LEU A 570 -15.06 1.06 -35.17
CA LEU A 570 -15.58 0.72 -36.52
C LEU A 570 -14.55 1.02 -37.64
N ARG A 571 -13.58 1.90 -37.42
CA ARG A 571 -12.62 2.31 -38.45
C ARG A 571 -11.66 1.15 -38.81
N GLY A 572 -11.76 0.60 -40.02
CA GLY A 572 -10.87 -0.41 -40.56
C GLY A 572 -10.96 -1.80 -39.92
N ALA A 573 -10.20 -2.77 -40.43
CA ALA A 573 -10.08 -4.11 -39.89
C ALA A 573 -9.31 -4.11 -38.56
N PRO A 574 -9.51 -5.11 -37.68
CA PRO A 574 -8.72 -5.26 -36.46
C PRO A 574 -7.22 -5.46 -36.79
N ALA A 575 -6.35 -4.68 -36.16
CA ALA A 575 -4.93 -4.95 -36.19
C ALA A 575 -4.62 -6.24 -35.38
N PRO A 576 -3.49 -6.95 -35.66
CA PRO A 576 -3.14 -8.16 -34.92
C PRO A 576 -3.19 -7.99 -33.40
N ARG A 577 -2.64 -6.90 -32.87
CA ARG A 577 -2.67 -6.56 -31.44
C ARG A 577 -4.08 -6.32 -30.87
N GLU A 578 -5.00 -5.80 -31.69
CA GLU A 578 -6.40 -5.64 -31.30
C GLU A 578 -7.10 -7.01 -31.26
N HIS A 579 -6.75 -7.89 -32.21
CA HIS A 579 -7.30 -9.25 -32.25
C HIS A 579 -6.90 -10.05 -31.01
N GLU A 580 -5.61 -10.05 -30.64
CA GLU A 580 -5.11 -10.67 -29.40
C GLU A 580 -5.83 -10.17 -28.15
N ALA A 581 -6.05 -8.85 -28.07
CA ALA A 581 -6.78 -8.24 -26.96
C ALA A 581 -8.25 -8.67 -26.89
N LEU A 582 -8.92 -8.77 -28.04
CA LEU A 582 -10.30 -9.27 -28.12
C LEU A 582 -10.39 -10.76 -27.81
N GLU A 583 -9.42 -11.56 -28.25
CA GLU A 583 -9.31 -12.98 -27.93
C GLU A 583 -9.12 -13.18 -26.42
N ARG A 584 -8.22 -12.41 -25.80
CA ARG A 584 -8.00 -12.43 -24.35
C ARG A 584 -9.28 -12.11 -23.56
N LEU A 585 -10.18 -11.28 -24.08
CA LEU A 585 -11.48 -10.95 -23.48
C LEU A 585 -12.62 -11.89 -23.94
N SER A 586 -12.34 -12.92 -24.77
CA SER A 586 -13.35 -13.80 -25.35
C SER A 586 -14.43 -13.03 -26.14
N LEU A 587 -14.00 -12.03 -26.93
CA LEU A 587 -14.86 -11.15 -27.73
C LEU A 587 -14.67 -11.31 -29.25
N THR A 588 -13.95 -12.34 -29.71
CA THR A 588 -13.70 -12.63 -31.15
C THR A 588 -14.82 -13.41 -31.81
N ALA A 589 -15.55 -14.23 -31.05
CA ALA A 589 -16.65 -15.03 -31.59
C ALA A 589 -17.88 -14.18 -31.96
N PRO A 590 -18.65 -14.56 -33.01
CA PRO A 590 -19.92 -13.92 -33.33
C PRO A 590 -20.89 -14.11 -32.15
N GLY A 591 -21.14 -13.03 -31.40
CA GLY A 591 -22.01 -13.01 -30.24
C GLY A 591 -23.22 -12.14 -30.41
N PRO A 592 -24.07 -12.02 -29.38
CA PRO A 592 -25.22 -11.13 -29.39
C PRO A 592 -24.80 -9.67 -29.65
N PHE A 593 -25.74 -8.86 -30.14
CA PHE A 593 -25.48 -7.45 -30.50
C PHE A 593 -24.71 -6.66 -29.46
N LYS A 594 -25.00 -6.88 -28.18
CA LYS A 594 -24.27 -6.26 -27.04
C LYS A 594 -22.79 -6.62 -27.03
N ALA A 595 -22.44 -7.89 -27.27
CA ALA A 595 -21.05 -8.34 -27.31
C ALA A 595 -20.28 -7.71 -28.48
N ARG A 596 -20.92 -7.53 -29.65
CA ARG A 596 -20.32 -6.84 -30.80
C ARG A 596 -20.05 -5.36 -30.51
N LEU A 597 -21.00 -4.67 -29.88
CA LEU A 597 -20.80 -3.26 -29.47
C LEU A 597 -19.66 -3.16 -28.45
N THR A 598 -19.58 -4.09 -27.52
CA THR A 598 -18.51 -4.15 -26.52
C THR A 598 -17.15 -4.36 -27.20
N ALA A 599 -17.03 -5.29 -28.14
CA ALA A 599 -15.80 -5.52 -28.90
C ALA A 599 -15.35 -4.25 -29.67
N LEU A 600 -16.30 -3.55 -30.28
CA LEU A 600 -16.01 -2.28 -30.97
C LEU A 600 -15.57 -1.19 -29.98
N ALA A 601 -16.20 -1.09 -28.82
CA ALA A 601 -15.81 -0.12 -27.80
C ALA A 601 -14.40 -0.41 -27.24
N VAL A 602 -14.06 -1.69 -27.02
CA VAL A 602 -12.70 -2.12 -26.64
C VAL A 602 -11.69 -1.73 -27.71
N ARG A 603 -11.96 -2.02 -28.98
CA ARG A 603 -11.09 -1.62 -30.10
C ARG A 603 -10.89 -0.10 -30.16
N GLY A 604 -11.97 0.66 -29.99
CA GLY A 604 -11.90 2.11 -29.96
C GLY A 604 -11.07 2.67 -28.83
N ALA A 605 -11.13 2.04 -27.67
CA ALA A 605 -10.34 2.38 -26.51
C ALA A 605 -8.85 2.01 -26.71
N LEU A 606 -8.55 0.83 -27.26
CA LEU A 606 -7.18 0.44 -27.63
C LEU A 606 -6.55 1.45 -28.61
N ARG A 607 -7.29 1.89 -29.63
CA ARG A 607 -6.84 2.90 -30.61
C ARG A 607 -6.71 4.31 -30.05
N ARG A 608 -7.30 4.58 -28.91
CA ARG A 608 -7.10 5.86 -28.19
C ARG A 608 -5.78 5.87 -27.46
N ASN A 609 -5.32 4.71 -27.03
CA ASN A 609 -4.12 4.50 -26.22
C ASN A 609 -2.91 3.98 -27.03
N ALA A 610 -3.08 3.77 -28.33
CA ALA A 610 -2.01 3.45 -29.28
C ALA A 610 -1.45 4.73 -29.89
#